data_83cf468a3e32833147e302b5575decf2
#
_entry.id   83cf468a3e32833147e302b5575decf2
#
_cell.length_a   1.000
_cell.length_b   1.000
_cell.length_c   1.000
_cell.angle_alpha   90.00
_cell.angle_beta   90.00
_cell.angle_gamma   90.00
#
_symmetry.space_group_name_H-M   'P 1'
#
loop_
_entity.id
_entity.type
_entity.pdbx_description
1 polymer ?
#
loop_
_entity_poly.entity_id
_entity_poly.type
_entity_poly.pdbx_seq_one_letter_code
_entity_poly.pdbx_strand_id
1 'polypeptide(L)'
;MKNLHWQCNQFQQLDNHQLYELMKLRVDIFIVEQKCPYPELDDKDRQVETRHLTAYRDSSLIAYARLLPPGLSYPDPSIGRFAVESSVRNQGIGSLLMEKSLEEIDKLWPDHAIRISAQEHLKEYYEKFGFIKVSDIYLEDGIPHVEMLK
;
A
#
# COMPACT_ATOMS: atom_id res chain seq x y z
N MET A 1 7.97 17.52 -2.83
CA MET A 1 6.57 17.74 -3.29
C MET A 1 5.89 18.65 -2.32
N LYS A 2 5.56 19.83 -2.79
CA LYS A 2 4.88 20.81 -1.97
C LYS A 2 3.40 20.48 -1.85
N ASN A 3 2.81 20.86 -0.71
CA ASN A 3 1.37 20.79 -0.46
C ASN A 3 0.80 19.38 -0.34
N LEU A 4 1.62 18.36 -0.06
CA LEU A 4 1.11 17.05 0.28
C LEU A 4 0.76 17.00 1.76
N HIS A 5 -0.46 16.53 2.04
CA HIS A 5 -0.92 16.31 3.40
C HIS A 5 -1.04 14.82 3.66
N TRP A 6 -0.26 14.32 4.61
CA TRP A 6 -0.20 12.91 4.93
C TRP A 6 -1.02 12.60 6.17
N GLN A 7 -1.76 11.49 6.14
CA GLN A 7 -2.49 10.97 7.29
C GLN A 7 -2.25 9.47 7.39
N CYS A 8 -2.13 8.97 8.61
CA CYS A 8 -1.95 7.54 8.89
C CYS A 8 -3.00 7.15 9.93
N ASN A 9 -4.11 6.59 9.48
CA ASN A 9 -5.31 6.42 10.31
C ASN A 9 -5.69 4.95 10.50
N GLN A 10 -6.26 4.65 11.67
CA GLN A 10 -7.02 3.43 11.87
C GLN A 10 -8.36 3.53 11.14
N PHE A 11 -9.01 2.40 10.93
CA PHE A 11 -10.31 2.38 10.25
C PHE A 11 -11.33 3.26 10.96
N GLN A 12 -11.41 3.20 12.30
CA GLN A 12 -12.37 4.01 13.07
C GLN A 12 -12.13 5.51 13.00
N GLN A 13 -10.92 5.93 12.63
CA GLN A 13 -10.57 7.35 12.52
C GLN A 13 -10.98 7.95 11.18
N LEU A 14 -11.31 7.11 10.20
CA LEU A 14 -11.76 7.56 8.90
C LEU A 14 -13.23 7.96 8.97
N ASP A 15 -13.58 9.11 8.40
CA ASP A 15 -14.97 9.41 8.19
C ASP A 15 -15.47 8.69 6.92
N ASN A 16 -16.77 8.73 6.68
CA ASN A 16 -17.33 8.00 5.55
C ASN A 16 -16.90 8.57 4.19
N HIS A 17 -16.57 9.85 4.10
CA HIS A 17 -16.02 10.44 2.88
C HIS A 17 -14.60 9.95 2.60
N GLN A 18 -13.75 9.95 3.60
CA GLN A 18 -12.38 9.44 3.48
C GLN A 18 -12.38 7.96 3.10
N LEU A 19 -13.24 7.18 3.73
CA LEU A 19 -13.37 5.76 3.43
C LEU A 19 -13.82 5.56 1.98
N TYR A 20 -14.82 6.30 1.55
CA TYR A 20 -15.30 6.22 0.17
C TYR A 20 -14.20 6.58 -0.84
N GLU A 21 -13.46 7.66 -0.59
CA GLU A 21 -12.39 8.12 -1.47
C GLU A 21 -11.27 7.08 -1.62
N LEU A 22 -10.82 6.50 -0.50
CA LEU A 22 -9.74 5.53 -0.58
C LEU A 22 -10.21 4.22 -1.23
N MET A 23 -11.44 3.79 -0.98
CA MET A 23 -11.97 2.60 -1.62
C MET A 23 -12.18 2.82 -3.13
N LYS A 24 -12.64 4.01 -3.52
CA LYS A 24 -12.77 4.36 -4.92
C LYS A 24 -11.42 4.33 -5.64
N LEU A 25 -10.39 4.92 -5.05
CA LEU A 25 -9.05 4.91 -5.62
C LEU A 25 -8.55 3.47 -5.82
N ARG A 26 -8.73 2.63 -4.81
CA ARG A 26 -8.31 1.22 -4.86
C ARG A 26 -9.06 0.45 -5.96
N VAL A 27 -10.37 0.61 -6.03
CA VAL A 27 -11.19 -0.07 -7.06
C VAL A 27 -10.80 0.42 -8.46
N ASP A 28 -10.65 1.72 -8.63
CA ASP A 28 -10.30 2.30 -9.94
C ASP A 28 -8.96 1.76 -10.45
N ILE A 29 -8.00 1.55 -9.58
CA ILE A 29 -6.66 1.07 -9.97
C ILE A 29 -6.61 -0.46 -10.05
N PHE A 30 -7.00 -1.15 -8.99
CA PHE A 30 -6.75 -2.60 -8.91
C PHE A 30 -7.79 -3.43 -9.65
N ILE A 31 -9.01 -2.95 -9.75
CA ILE A 31 -10.08 -3.68 -10.42
C ILE A 31 -10.28 -3.17 -11.85
N VAL A 32 -10.49 -1.87 -12.01
CA VAL A 32 -10.85 -1.28 -13.29
C VAL A 32 -9.63 -1.15 -14.21
N GLU A 33 -8.60 -0.42 -13.78
CA GLU A 33 -7.40 -0.19 -14.59
C GLU A 33 -6.66 -1.49 -14.90
N GLN A 34 -6.45 -2.35 -13.90
CA GLN A 34 -5.73 -3.62 -14.06
C GLN A 34 -6.60 -4.72 -14.67
N LYS A 35 -7.89 -4.47 -14.83
CA LYS A 35 -8.84 -5.44 -15.40
C LYS A 35 -8.80 -6.79 -14.69
N CYS A 36 -8.73 -6.74 -13.36
CA CYS A 36 -8.54 -7.91 -12.53
C CYS A 36 -9.67 -8.01 -11.49
N PRO A 37 -10.76 -8.75 -11.78
CA PRO A 37 -11.83 -8.91 -10.81
C PRO A 37 -11.39 -9.85 -9.68
N TYR A 38 -11.40 -9.33 -8.45
CA TYR A 38 -11.12 -10.09 -7.24
C TYR A 38 -11.77 -9.38 -6.05
N PRO A 39 -11.89 -10.07 -4.88
CA PRO A 39 -12.49 -9.42 -3.70
C PRO A 39 -11.55 -8.38 -3.11
N GLU A 40 -11.74 -7.14 -3.50
CA GLU A 40 -10.89 -6.04 -3.04
C GLU A 40 -11.04 -5.79 -1.53
N LEU A 41 -12.25 -5.95 -1.02
CA LEU A 41 -12.54 -5.80 0.41
C LEU A 41 -12.32 -7.16 1.09
N ASP A 42 -11.33 -7.25 1.97
CA ASP A 42 -10.87 -8.51 2.56
C ASP A 42 -10.95 -8.53 4.09
N ASP A 43 -11.69 -7.62 4.68
CA ASP A 43 -11.85 -7.43 6.13
C ASP A 43 -10.59 -7.00 6.89
N LYS A 44 -9.42 -7.05 6.28
CA LYS A 44 -8.17 -6.57 6.92
C LYS A 44 -8.20 -5.07 7.13
N ASP A 45 -8.98 -4.36 6.32
CA ASP A 45 -9.15 -2.91 6.44
C ASP A 45 -9.70 -2.49 7.80
N ARG A 46 -10.51 -3.35 8.41
CA ARG A 46 -11.23 -3.06 9.66
C ARG A 46 -10.49 -3.52 10.91
N GLN A 47 -9.35 -4.18 10.76
CA GLN A 47 -8.56 -4.61 11.91
C GLN A 47 -8.03 -3.39 12.66
N VAL A 48 -8.05 -3.44 13.98
CA VAL A 48 -7.74 -2.28 14.83
C VAL A 48 -6.33 -1.75 14.60
N GLU A 49 -5.37 -2.61 14.32
CA GLU A 49 -3.98 -2.20 14.12
C GLU A 49 -3.64 -1.87 12.68
N THR A 50 -4.50 -2.17 11.71
CA THR A 50 -4.30 -1.78 10.31
C THR A 50 -4.27 -0.26 10.21
N ARG A 51 -3.37 0.26 9.38
CA ARG A 51 -3.27 1.70 9.12
C ARG A 51 -3.53 2.00 7.66
N HIS A 52 -4.27 3.07 7.45
CA HIS A 52 -4.58 3.61 6.12
C HIS A 52 -3.75 4.86 5.96
N LEU A 53 -2.71 4.76 5.14
CA LEU A 53 -1.82 5.87 4.84
C LEU A 53 -2.33 6.58 3.59
N THR A 54 -2.62 7.85 3.72
CA THR A 54 -3.18 8.67 2.62
C THR A 54 -2.35 9.91 2.40
N ALA A 55 -2.27 10.34 1.15
CA ALA A 55 -1.69 11.62 0.79
C ALA A 55 -2.70 12.42 -0.01
N TYR A 56 -2.95 13.63 0.43
CA TYR A 56 -3.87 14.57 -0.21
C TYR A 56 -3.10 15.76 -0.78
N ARG A 57 -3.53 16.21 -1.93
CA ARG A 57 -3.12 17.47 -2.52
C ARG A 57 -4.37 18.30 -2.76
N ASP A 58 -4.48 19.47 -2.10
CA ASP A 58 -5.64 20.37 -2.23
C ASP A 58 -6.97 19.62 -2.09
N SER A 59 -7.15 18.85 -1.06
CA SER A 59 -8.36 18.07 -0.77
C SER A 59 -8.62 16.88 -1.69
N SER A 60 -7.72 16.57 -2.63
CA SER A 60 -7.83 15.40 -3.50
C SER A 60 -6.91 14.29 -3.00
N LEU A 61 -7.46 13.09 -2.85
CA LEU A 61 -6.67 11.91 -2.51
C LEU A 61 -5.85 11.50 -3.74
N ILE A 62 -4.52 11.51 -3.61
CA ILE A 62 -3.63 11.19 -4.72
C ILE A 62 -2.80 9.93 -4.50
N ALA A 63 -2.66 9.47 -3.27
CA ALA A 63 -1.87 8.26 -2.99
C ALA A 63 -2.39 7.57 -1.74
N TYR A 64 -2.23 6.25 -1.73
CA TYR A 64 -2.71 5.42 -0.64
C TYR A 64 -1.83 4.17 -0.48
N ALA A 65 -1.61 3.75 0.76
CA ALA A 65 -1.04 2.45 1.08
C ALA A 65 -1.72 1.88 2.32
N ARG A 66 -1.87 0.56 2.34
CA ARG A 66 -2.37 -0.14 3.52
C ARG A 66 -1.19 -0.76 4.26
N LEU A 67 -1.07 -0.42 5.53
CA LEU A 67 -0.02 -0.94 6.41
C LEU A 67 -0.64 -1.96 7.37
N LEU A 68 -0.22 -3.21 7.26
CA LEU A 68 -0.76 -4.31 8.05
C LEU A 68 0.19 -4.66 9.19
N PRO A 69 -0.37 -4.95 10.40
CA PRO A 69 0.45 -5.32 11.54
C PRO A 69 1.08 -6.69 11.38
N PRO A 70 2.14 -6.99 12.15
CA PRO A 70 2.69 -8.34 12.20
C PRO A 70 1.62 -9.35 12.62
N GLY A 71 1.60 -10.48 11.96
CA GLY A 71 0.69 -11.59 12.29
C GLY A 71 -0.65 -11.56 11.55
N LEU A 72 -0.96 -10.52 10.77
CA LEU A 72 -2.24 -10.47 10.04
C LEU A 72 -2.16 -11.20 8.70
N SER A 73 -1.25 -10.82 7.82
CA SER A 73 -1.02 -11.52 6.55
C SER A 73 0.23 -12.38 6.61
N TYR A 74 1.25 -11.90 7.29
CA TYR A 74 2.55 -12.55 7.46
C TYR A 74 2.98 -12.38 8.91
N PRO A 75 4.00 -13.14 9.36
CA PRO A 75 4.61 -12.87 10.68
C PRO A 75 5.15 -11.44 10.79
N ASP A 76 5.58 -10.86 9.67
CA ASP A 76 6.11 -9.50 9.59
C ASP A 76 5.02 -8.50 9.23
N PRO A 77 5.18 -7.20 9.55
CA PRO A 77 4.32 -6.16 9.02
C PRO A 77 4.45 -6.10 7.50
N SER A 78 3.40 -5.62 6.84
CA SER A 78 3.31 -5.63 5.37
C SER A 78 2.74 -4.32 4.83
N ILE A 79 3.15 -3.98 3.61
CA ILE A 79 2.59 -2.89 2.83
C ILE A 79 1.81 -3.50 1.67
N GLY A 80 0.57 -3.09 1.49
CA GLY A 80 -0.24 -3.53 0.37
C GLY A 80 -1.14 -2.43 -0.16
N ARG A 81 -1.89 -2.74 -1.21
CA ARG A 81 -2.81 -1.77 -1.85
C ARG A 81 -2.13 -0.44 -2.15
N PHE A 82 -0.87 -0.51 -2.58
CA PHE A 82 -0.02 0.63 -2.87
C PHE A 82 -0.49 1.29 -4.16
N ALA A 83 -1.03 2.49 -4.07
CA ALA A 83 -1.75 3.12 -5.17
C ALA A 83 -1.40 4.59 -5.32
N VAL A 84 -1.17 5.00 -6.57
CA VAL A 84 -0.99 6.42 -6.93
C VAL A 84 -2.02 6.75 -8.00
N GLU A 85 -2.76 7.82 -7.79
CA GLU A 85 -3.80 8.27 -8.73
C GLU A 85 -3.17 8.54 -10.11
N SER A 86 -3.86 8.12 -11.19
CA SER A 86 -3.26 8.08 -12.53
C SER A 86 -2.77 9.42 -13.05
N SER A 87 -3.49 10.50 -12.75
CA SER A 87 -3.14 11.84 -13.27
C SER A 87 -1.86 12.43 -12.66
N VAL A 88 -1.39 11.88 -11.54
CA VAL A 88 -0.20 12.39 -10.84
C VAL A 88 0.97 11.42 -10.88
N ARG A 89 0.92 10.37 -11.68
CA ARG A 89 2.03 9.42 -11.85
C ARG A 89 3.22 10.09 -12.53
N ASN A 90 4.39 9.49 -12.37
CA ASN A 90 5.66 9.98 -12.92
C ASN A 90 6.11 11.33 -12.33
N GLN A 91 5.61 11.67 -11.13
CA GLN A 91 5.99 12.88 -10.39
C GLN A 91 6.75 12.57 -9.09
N GLY A 92 7.19 11.31 -8.92
CA GLY A 92 7.91 10.89 -7.72
C GLY A 92 7.03 10.60 -6.50
N ILE A 93 5.70 10.60 -6.65
CA ILE A 93 4.78 10.38 -5.53
C ILE A 93 4.87 8.95 -5.00
N GLY A 94 5.06 7.96 -5.89
CA GLY A 94 5.24 6.57 -5.48
C GLY A 94 6.43 6.39 -4.55
N SER A 95 7.55 7.05 -4.84
CA SER A 95 8.73 7.01 -3.99
C SER A 95 8.49 7.65 -2.63
N LEU A 96 7.80 8.79 -2.61
CA LEU A 96 7.42 9.45 -1.35
C LEU A 96 6.46 8.57 -0.54
N LEU A 97 5.51 7.92 -1.20
CA LEU A 97 4.58 7.01 -0.55
C LEU A 97 5.33 5.84 0.10
N MET A 98 6.31 5.27 -0.60
CA MET A 98 7.12 4.18 -0.04
C MET A 98 7.94 4.65 1.15
N GLU A 99 8.62 5.77 1.02
CA GLU A 99 9.40 6.34 2.13
C GLU A 99 8.53 6.59 3.35
N LYS A 100 7.35 7.17 3.14
CA LYS A 100 6.40 7.44 4.23
C LYS A 100 5.86 6.17 4.84
N SER A 101 5.59 5.15 4.03
CA SER A 101 5.14 3.84 4.51
C SER A 101 6.18 3.19 5.41
N LEU A 102 7.44 3.20 4.99
CA LEU A 102 8.54 2.64 5.77
C LEU A 102 8.73 3.39 7.10
N GLU A 103 8.64 4.72 7.06
CA GLU A 103 8.72 5.58 8.23
C GLU A 103 7.63 5.26 9.26
N GLU A 104 6.38 5.15 8.78
CA GLU A 104 5.24 4.85 9.66
C GLU A 104 5.30 3.45 10.25
N ILE A 105 5.72 2.46 9.47
CA ILE A 105 5.89 1.08 9.96
C ILE A 105 6.97 1.04 11.05
N ASP A 106 8.06 1.76 10.87
CA ASP A 106 9.14 1.80 11.86
C ASP A 106 8.67 2.40 13.19
N LYS A 107 7.77 3.37 13.15
CA LYS A 107 7.17 3.96 14.35
C LYS A 107 6.17 3.01 15.01
N LEU A 108 5.34 2.33 14.21
CA LEU A 108 4.26 1.48 14.70
C LEU A 108 4.77 0.13 15.22
N TRP A 109 5.67 -0.48 14.46
CA TRP A 109 6.15 -1.83 14.74
C TRP A 109 7.69 -1.88 14.57
N PRO A 110 8.44 -1.26 15.48
CA PRO A 110 9.90 -1.24 15.40
C PRO A 110 10.50 -2.63 15.50
N ASP A 111 11.72 -2.79 15.00
CA ASP A 111 12.49 -4.03 15.08
C ASP A 111 11.91 -5.22 14.30
N HIS A 112 11.06 -4.94 13.32
CA HIS A 112 10.53 -5.96 12.41
C HIS A 112 11.07 -5.78 11.01
N ALA A 113 11.30 -6.88 10.31
CA ALA A 113 11.43 -6.86 8.86
C ALA A 113 10.06 -6.51 8.26
N ILE A 114 10.04 -6.06 7.01
CA ILE A 114 8.81 -5.71 6.31
C ILE A 114 8.67 -6.64 5.10
N ARG A 115 7.51 -7.30 4.98
CA ARG A 115 7.25 -8.23 3.89
C ARG A 115 6.20 -7.69 2.95
N ILE A 116 6.43 -7.85 1.65
CA ILE A 116 5.46 -7.47 0.61
C ILE A 116 5.28 -8.62 -0.38
N SER A 117 4.10 -8.66 -1.00
CA SER A 117 3.82 -9.48 -2.16
C SER A 117 3.87 -8.55 -3.37
N ALA A 118 4.97 -8.58 -4.10
CA ALA A 118 5.23 -7.64 -5.19
C ALA A 118 4.91 -8.28 -6.53
N GLN A 119 4.27 -7.52 -7.43
CA GLN A 119 4.17 -7.96 -8.82
C GLN A 119 5.59 -8.12 -9.37
N GLU A 120 5.86 -9.24 -10.04
CA GLU A 120 7.21 -9.62 -10.45
C GLU A 120 7.88 -8.55 -11.31
N HIS A 121 7.13 -7.90 -12.19
CA HIS A 121 7.69 -6.86 -13.08
C HIS A 121 8.08 -5.58 -12.32
N LEU A 122 7.68 -5.42 -11.06
CA LEU A 122 8.04 -4.28 -10.21
C LEU A 122 9.16 -4.62 -9.22
N LYS A 123 9.72 -5.82 -9.29
CA LYS A 123 10.76 -6.27 -8.35
C LYS A 123 11.93 -5.28 -8.25
N GLU A 124 12.45 -4.83 -9.39
CA GLU A 124 13.58 -3.89 -9.41
C GLU A 124 13.22 -2.55 -8.76
N TYR A 125 11.98 -2.10 -8.92
CA TYR A 125 11.50 -0.89 -8.28
C TYR A 125 11.59 -1.01 -6.75
N TYR A 126 11.14 -2.13 -6.20
CA TYR A 126 11.18 -2.34 -4.74
C TYR A 126 12.60 -2.57 -4.24
N GLU A 127 13.48 -3.15 -5.04
CA GLU A 127 14.89 -3.32 -4.68
C GLU A 127 15.57 -1.99 -4.37
N LYS A 128 15.14 -0.91 -5.01
CA LYS A 128 15.68 0.44 -4.74
C LYS A 128 15.44 0.91 -3.32
N PHE A 129 14.44 0.35 -2.65
CA PHE A 129 14.10 0.70 -1.26
C PHE A 129 14.68 -0.30 -0.26
N GLY A 130 15.49 -1.26 -0.73
CA GLY A 130 16.14 -2.22 0.14
C GLY A 130 15.42 -3.56 0.27
N PHE A 131 14.35 -3.78 -0.47
CA PHE A 131 13.67 -5.08 -0.48
C PHE A 131 14.47 -6.11 -1.29
N ILE A 132 14.49 -7.35 -0.81
CA ILE A 132 15.10 -8.46 -1.52
C ILE A 132 14.07 -9.56 -1.76
N LYS A 133 14.16 -10.23 -2.90
CA LYS A 133 13.31 -11.36 -3.25
C LYS A 133 13.59 -12.53 -2.30
N VAL A 134 12.54 -13.10 -1.71
CA VAL A 134 12.65 -14.21 -0.76
C VAL A 134 11.75 -15.40 -1.11
N SER A 135 11.15 -15.42 -2.29
CA SER A 135 10.32 -16.55 -2.75
C SER A 135 10.51 -16.80 -4.24
N ASP A 136 10.03 -17.96 -4.69
CA ASP A 136 9.84 -18.21 -6.12
C ASP A 136 8.66 -17.39 -6.64
N ILE A 137 8.54 -17.30 -7.95
CA ILE A 137 7.39 -16.64 -8.60
C ILE A 137 6.14 -17.48 -8.35
N TYR A 138 5.05 -16.82 -7.97
CA TYR A 138 3.74 -17.44 -7.82
C TYR A 138 2.67 -16.54 -8.45
N LEU A 139 1.52 -17.12 -8.75
CA LEU A 139 0.40 -16.35 -9.30
C LEU A 139 -0.52 -15.88 -8.18
N GLU A 140 -0.83 -14.59 -8.20
CA GLU A 140 -1.81 -13.99 -7.31
C GLU A 140 -2.81 -13.27 -8.21
N ASP A 141 -4.05 -13.73 -8.20
CA ASP A 141 -5.11 -13.25 -9.12
C ASP A 141 -4.67 -13.30 -10.59
N GLY A 142 -3.92 -14.35 -10.95
CA GLY A 142 -3.43 -14.56 -12.31
C GLY A 142 -2.22 -13.72 -12.71
N ILE A 143 -1.69 -12.90 -11.80
CA ILE A 143 -0.54 -12.03 -12.07
C ILE A 143 0.70 -12.61 -11.36
N PRO A 144 1.86 -12.73 -12.05
CA PRO A 144 3.10 -13.18 -11.40
C PRO A 144 3.54 -12.25 -10.29
N HIS A 145 3.79 -12.83 -9.12
CA HIS A 145 4.25 -12.12 -7.91
C HIS A 145 5.46 -12.80 -7.31
N VAL A 146 6.19 -12.08 -6.49
CA VAL A 146 7.25 -12.61 -5.61
C VAL A 146 7.09 -11.98 -4.23
N GLU A 147 7.43 -12.73 -3.19
CA GLU A 147 7.56 -12.13 -1.86
C GLU A 147 8.91 -11.45 -1.75
N MET A 148 8.91 -10.28 -1.14
CA MET A 148 10.12 -9.51 -0.90
C MET A 148 10.17 -9.09 0.56
N LEU A 149 11.39 -8.94 1.08
CA LEU A 149 11.64 -8.63 2.48
C LEU A 149 12.66 -7.52 2.59
N LYS A 150 12.40 -6.59 3.50
CA LYS A 150 13.35 -5.53 3.83
C LYS A 150 13.73 -5.60 5.30
#